data_f14e532aad2ec80a7e0e6937ca574917
#
_entry.id   f14e532aad2ec80a7e0e6937ca574917
#
_cell.length_a   1.000
_cell.length_b   1.000
_cell.length_c   1.000
_cell.angle_alpha   90.00
_cell.angle_beta   90.00
_cell.angle_gamma   90.00
#
_symmetry.space_group_name_H-M   'P 1'
#
loop_
_entity.id
_entity.type
_entity.pdbx_description
1 polymer ?
#
loop_
_entity_poly.entity_id
_entity_poly.type
_entity_poly.pdbx_seq_one_letter_code
_entity_poly.pdbx_strand_id
1 'polypeptide(L)'
;MRFMIIVKATKDSEAGVMPSERLLTEMGKFNEELMKAGIMLAGDGLHPSSKGTRVRFSGEKRTVIDGPFAETKELIAGYWVWQVNS
;
A
#
# COMPACT_ATOMS: atom_id res chain seq x y z
N MET A 1 -8.31 4.24 19.13
CA MET A 1 -6.91 4.23 18.65
C MET A 1 -6.87 3.95 17.15
N ARG A 2 -6.02 4.65 16.43
CA ARG A 2 -5.89 4.44 14.98
C ARG A 2 -4.69 3.55 14.66
N PHE A 3 -4.87 2.68 13.69
CA PHE A 3 -3.82 1.80 13.17
C PHE A 3 -3.70 1.97 11.67
N MET A 4 -2.48 1.94 11.18
CA MET A 4 -2.21 1.83 9.75
C MET A 4 -1.89 0.37 9.44
N ILE A 5 -2.68 -0.24 8.58
CA ILE A 5 -2.49 -1.62 8.14
C ILE A 5 -1.77 -1.57 6.80
N ILE A 6 -0.57 -2.07 6.76
CA ILE A 6 0.31 -1.97 5.58
C ILE A 6 0.27 -3.27 4.80
N VAL A 7 -0.02 -3.16 3.49
CA VAL A 7 0.03 -4.29 2.56
C VAL A 7 1.37 -4.25 1.85
N LYS A 8 2.18 -5.27 2.08
CA LYS A 8 3.50 -5.36 1.46
C LYS A 8 3.40 -5.66 -0.03
N ALA A 9 4.33 -5.11 -0.79
CA ALA A 9 4.43 -5.41 -2.21
C ALA A 9 4.92 -6.83 -2.45
N THR A 10 4.53 -7.38 -3.59
CA THR A 10 4.99 -8.68 -4.09
C THR A 10 5.58 -8.47 -5.47
N LYS A 11 6.21 -9.52 -6.01
CA LYS A 11 6.70 -9.46 -7.39
C LYS A 11 5.59 -9.16 -8.37
N ASP A 12 4.40 -9.75 -8.16
CA ASP A 12 3.25 -9.53 -9.03
C ASP A 12 2.73 -8.10 -8.93
N SER A 13 2.61 -7.55 -7.72
CA SER A 13 2.16 -6.16 -7.56
C SER A 13 3.14 -5.16 -8.18
N GLU A 14 4.44 -5.43 -8.09
CA GLU A 14 5.48 -4.61 -8.72
C GLU A 14 5.45 -4.71 -10.24
N ALA A 15 5.08 -5.87 -10.78
CA ALA A 15 4.93 -6.07 -12.21
C ALA A 15 3.63 -5.50 -12.78
N GLY A 16 2.77 -4.95 -11.93
CA GLY A 16 1.49 -4.40 -12.34
C GLY A 16 0.41 -5.45 -12.61
N VAL A 17 0.62 -6.67 -12.12
CA VAL A 17 -0.36 -7.74 -12.27
C VAL A 17 -1.58 -7.44 -11.41
N MET A 18 -2.74 -7.33 -12.05
CA MET A 18 -3.99 -7.04 -11.34
C MET A 18 -4.48 -8.27 -10.58
N PRO A 19 -5.04 -8.09 -9.38
CA PRO A 19 -5.69 -9.19 -8.66
C PRO A 19 -6.88 -9.75 -9.46
N SER A 20 -7.26 -11.00 -9.15
CA SER A 20 -8.44 -11.60 -9.78
C SER A 20 -9.71 -10.81 -9.44
N GLU A 21 -10.73 -10.89 -10.30
CA GLU A 21 -12.01 -10.27 -10.03
C GLU A 21 -12.63 -10.76 -8.72
N ARG A 22 -12.47 -12.05 -8.42
CA ARG A 22 -12.95 -12.63 -7.18
C ARG A 22 -12.31 -11.98 -5.97
N LEU A 23 -10.99 -11.78 -5.99
CA LEU A 23 -10.27 -11.14 -4.89
C LEU A 23 -10.71 -9.69 -4.74
N LEU A 24 -10.84 -8.94 -5.83
CA LEU A 24 -11.30 -7.56 -5.81
C LEU A 24 -12.73 -7.45 -5.26
N THR A 25 -13.60 -8.38 -5.63
CA THR A 25 -14.99 -8.43 -5.15
C THR A 25 -15.02 -8.70 -3.64
N GLU A 26 -14.24 -9.68 -3.18
CA GLU A 26 -14.17 -10.02 -1.76
C GLU A 26 -13.58 -8.89 -0.92
N MET A 27 -12.53 -8.24 -1.42
CA MET A 27 -11.94 -7.09 -0.75
C MET A 27 -12.92 -5.91 -0.69
N GLY A 28 -13.67 -5.68 -1.75
CA GLY A 28 -14.69 -4.64 -1.78
C GLY A 28 -15.77 -4.88 -0.73
N LYS A 29 -16.23 -6.11 -0.59
CA LYS A 29 -17.21 -6.48 0.44
C LYS A 29 -16.65 -6.28 1.85
N PHE A 30 -15.41 -6.71 2.08
CA PHE A 30 -14.75 -6.56 3.36
C PHE A 30 -14.60 -5.07 3.72
N ASN A 31 -14.13 -4.26 2.79
CA ASN A 31 -13.99 -2.83 2.98
C ASN A 31 -15.33 -2.16 3.28
N GLU A 32 -16.40 -2.56 2.58
CA GLU A 32 -17.73 -2.05 2.83
C GLU A 32 -18.22 -2.37 4.24
N GLU A 33 -17.96 -3.58 4.73
CA GLU A 33 -18.28 -3.96 6.11
C GLU A 33 -17.52 -3.12 7.12
N LEU A 34 -16.24 -2.87 6.87
CA LEU A 34 -15.41 -2.01 7.73
C LEU A 34 -15.91 -0.57 7.76
N MET A 35 -16.34 -0.06 6.61
CA MET A 35 -16.89 1.30 6.53
C MET A 35 -18.21 1.41 7.27
N LYS A 36 -19.11 0.44 7.12
CA LYS A 36 -20.38 0.41 7.84
C LYS A 36 -20.20 0.31 9.35
N ALA A 37 -19.16 -0.42 9.78
CA ALA A 37 -18.84 -0.53 11.20
C ALA A 37 -18.12 0.70 11.77
N GLY A 38 -17.79 1.68 10.95
CA GLY A 38 -17.05 2.87 11.36
C GLY A 38 -15.58 2.63 11.66
N ILE A 39 -15.04 1.51 11.20
CA ILE A 39 -13.65 1.12 11.46
C ILE A 39 -12.71 1.71 10.42
N MET A 40 -13.06 1.61 9.14
CA MET A 40 -12.20 2.08 8.05
C MET A 40 -12.31 3.59 7.86
N LEU A 41 -11.22 4.30 8.09
CA LEU A 41 -11.14 5.74 7.88
C LEU A 41 -10.60 6.08 6.50
N ALA A 42 -9.65 5.29 6.00
CA ALA A 42 -9.03 5.48 4.69
C ALA A 42 -8.44 4.16 4.19
N GLY A 43 -8.23 4.08 2.90
CA GLY A 43 -7.58 2.93 2.28
C GLY A 43 -7.28 3.25 0.82
N ASP A 44 -6.05 2.97 0.40
CA ASP A 44 -5.61 3.21 -0.98
C ASP A 44 -4.65 2.14 -1.45
N GLY A 45 -4.76 1.78 -2.72
CA GLY A 45 -3.71 1.05 -3.40
C GLY A 45 -2.66 2.01 -3.91
N LEU A 46 -1.43 1.56 -3.97
CA LEU A 46 -0.31 2.35 -4.45
C LEU A 46 0.19 1.82 -5.80
N HIS A 47 0.74 2.71 -6.60
CA HIS A 47 1.39 2.30 -7.86
C HIS A 47 2.62 1.44 -7.59
N PRO A 48 3.02 0.57 -8.54
CA PRO A 48 4.31 -0.11 -8.47
C PRO A 48 5.46 0.89 -8.35
N SER A 49 6.59 0.45 -7.77
CA SER A 49 7.75 1.32 -7.56
C SER A 49 8.35 1.89 -8.86
N SER A 50 8.01 1.30 -10.02
CA SER A 50 8.39 1.87 -11.32
C SER A 50 7.89 3.30 -11.52
N LYS A 51 6.81 3.68 -10.84
CA LYS A 51 6.26 5.04 -10.84
C LYS A 51 6.63 5.81 -9.58
N GLY A 52 7.41 5.21 -8.72
CA GLY A 52 7.81 5.80 -7.45
C GLY A 52 9.18 6.43 -7.51
N THR A 53 9.49 7.15 -6.47
CA THR A 53 10.76 7.84 -6.32
C THR A 53 11.26 7.66 -4.89
N ARG A 54 12.56 7.42 -4.75
CA ARG A 54 13.21 7.34 -3.45
C ARG A 54 14.12 8.55 -3.30
N VAL A 55 14.01 9.22 -2.17
CA VAL A 55 14.91 10.35 -1.85
C VAL A 55 15.82 9.90 -0.74
N ARG A 56 17.11 9.94 -1.00
CA ARG A 56 18.15 9.59 -0.03
C ARG A 56 18.82 10.86 0.49
N PHE A 57 18.88 10.97 1.80
CA PHE A 57 19.56 12.08 2.46
C PHE A 57 20.89 11.60 3.01
N SER A 58 21.96 12.36 2.73
CA SER A 58 23.30 12.07 3.25
C SER A 58 23.99 13.41 3.54
N GLY A 59 24.04 13.78 4.83
CA GLY A 59 24.51 15.12 5.21
C GLY A 59 23.62 16.20 4.61
N GLU A 60 24.21 17.12 3.85
CA GLU A 60 23.47 18.18 3.17
C GLU A 60 22.99 17.78 1.77
N LYS A 61 23.37 16.57 1.32
CA LYS A 61 23.04 16.09 -0.02
C LYS A 61 21.71 15.32 -0.02
N ARG A 62 20.97 15.52 -1.10
CA ARG A 62 19.77 14.73 -1.40
C ARG A 62 19.95 14.05 -2.74
N THR A 63 19.71 12.76 -2.79
CA THR A 63 19.76 11.99 -4.02
C THR A 63 18.37 11.48 -4.35
N VAL A 64 17.90 11.78 -5.55
CA VAL A 64 16.60 11.32 -6.04
C VAL A 64 16.84 10.12 -6.94
N ILE A 65 16.20 9.00 -6.60
CA ILE A 65 16.35 7.74 -7.34
C ILE A 65 14.98 7.30 -7.81
N ASP A 66 14.82 7.21 -9.14
CA ASP A 66 13.56 6.72 -9.71
C ASP A 66 13.50 5.20 -9.64
N GLY A 67 12.27 4.66 -9.41
CA GLY A 67 12.05 3.23 -9.44
C GLY A 67 12.17 2.64 -10.84
N PRO A 68 12.02 1.31 -10.98
CA PRO A 68 11.58 0.37 -9.95
C PRO A 68 12.69 -0.01 -8.96
N PHE A 69 12.26 -0.58 -7.82
CA PHE A 69 13.16 -1.05 -6.78
C PHE A 69 13.00 -2.56 -6.58
N ALA A 70 14.11 -3.27 -6.40
CA ALA A 70 14.12 -4.74 -6.37
C ALA A 70 13.65 -5.34 -5.03
N GLU A 71 13.81 -4.59 -3.92
CA GLU A 71 13.56 -5.10 -2.58
C GLU A 71 12.07 -5.02 -2.21
N THR A 72 11.28 -6.00 -2.65
CA THR A 72 9.82 -5.99 -2.40
C THR A 72 9.47 -5.97 -0.92
N LYS A 73 10.34 -6.49 -0.06
CA LYS A 73 10.12 -6.47 1.40
C LYS A 73 10.10 -5.05 1.97
N GLU A 74 10.70 -4.09 1.28
CA GLU A 74 10.75 -2.70 1.68
C GLU A 74 9.67 -1.85 1.00
N LEU A 75 8.87 -2.46 0.13
CA LEU A 75 7.89 -1.74 -0.67
C LEU A 75 6.48 -2.00 -0.17
N ILE A 76 5.61 -1.01 -0.35
CA ILE A 76 4.22 -1.03 0.09
C ILE A 76 3.32 -1.02 -1.13
N ALA A 77 2.38 -1.98 -1.21
CA ALA A 77 1.39 -2.05 -2.29
C ALA A 77 0.11 -1.28 -1.97
N GLY A 78 -0.18 -1.07 -0.69
CA GLY A 78 -1.36 -0.36 -0.26
C GLY A 78 -1.43 -0.24 1.24
N TYR A 79 -2.47 0.41 1.73
CA TYR A 79 -2.68 0.55 3.16
C TYR A 79 -4.15 0.80 3.51
N TRP A 80 -4.49 0.54 4.79
CA TRP A 80 -5.72 0.98 5.42
C TRP A 80 -5.39 1.80 6.66
N VAL A 81 -6.28 2.71 7.02
CA VAL A 81 -6.26 3.35 8.32
C VAL A 81 -7.56 2.96 9.04
N TRP A 82 -7.44 2.28 10.17
CA TRP A 82 -8.56 1.79 10.95
C TRP A 82 -8.65 2.48 12.30
N GLN A 83 -9.89 2.76 12.72
CA GLN A 83 -10.20 3.22 14.09
C GLN A 83 -10.76 2.05 14.85
N VAL A 84 -10.03 1.58 15.87
CA VAL A 84 -10.43 0.44 16.69
C VAL A 84 -10.10 0.74 18.17
N ASN A 85 -10.67 -0.06 19.06
CA ASN A 85 -10.49 0.15 20.50
C ASN A 85 -9.13 -0.32 21.03
N SER A 86 -8.52 -1.26 20.35
CA SER A 86 -7.19 -1.75 20.76
C SER A 86 -6.53 -2.52 19.63
#